data_7987c4616b815c98b6a500d5e82f845b
#
_entry.id   7987c4616b815c98b6a500d5e82f845b
#
_cell.length_a   1.000
_cell.length_b   1.000
_cell.length_c   1.000
_cell.angle_alpha   90.00
_cell.angle_beta   90.00
_cell.angle_gamma   90.00
#
_symmetry.space_group_name_H-M   'P 1'
#
loop_
_entity.id
_entity.type
_entity.pdbx_description
1 polymer ?
#
loop_
_entity_poly.entity_id
_entity_poly.type
_entity_poly.pdbx_seq_one_letter_code
_entity_poly.pdbx_strand_id
1 'polypeptide(L)'
;QYEDEEKMALIHTNLRQPVLNWAKKYGMFVRRLRSDRFLVVLDERIYTEIVRDRFSILNDIRTAADGIDVSITLSMSYARGTKDYRLLDQMVNDLLELAQSRGGDQVAVKKYGENVKYYGGNSEAKEKRSKVRVRVMAQAVKEAIMEADRVFIVGHKLMDFDCMGAAIGVS
;
A
#
# COMPACT_ATOMS: atom_id res chain seq x y z
N GLN A 1 6.59 17.96 -16.27
CA GLN A 1 5.47 18.42 -15.41
C GLN A 1 4.11 17.98 -15.96
N TYR A 2 3.80 18.21 -17.27
CA TYR A 2 2.56 17.74 -17.91
C TYR A 2 2.47 16.21 -18.00
N GLU A 3 3.55 15.50 -18.34
CA GLU A 3 3.60 14.03 -18.37
C GLU A 3 3.38 13.40 -16.99
N ASP A 4 3.82 14.05 -15.92
CA ASP A 4 3.61 13.57 -14.55
C ASP A 4 2.16 13.74 -14.13
N GLU A 5 1.48 14.81 -14.52
CA GLU A 5 0.06 15.03 -14.23
C GLU A 5 -0.84 14.05 -15.00
N GLU A 6 -0.54 13.76 -16.27
CA GLU A 6 -1.25 12.74 -17.05
C GLU A 6 -1.06 11.33 -16.48
N LYS A 7 0.16 10.97 -16.09
CA LYS A 7 0.45 9.70 -15.41
C LYS A 7 -0.28 9.58 -14.08
N MET A 8 -0.31 10.64 -13.28
CA MET A 8 -1.04 10.65 -12.03
C MET A 8 -2.55 10.52 -12.23
N ALA A 9 -3.12 11.18 -13.24
CA ALA A 9 -4.53 11.05 -13.59
C ALA A 9 -4.87 9.62 -14.06
N LEU A 10 -3.99 9.01 -14.86
CA LEU A 10 -4.13 7.64 -15.34
C LEU A 10 -4.07 6.63 -14.18
N ILE A 11 -3.12 6.80 -13.26
CA ILE A 11 -2.98 6.00 -12.03
C ILE A 11 -4.26 6.11 -11.19
N HIS A 12 -4.73 7.33 -10.95
CA HIS A 12 -5.95 7.55 -10.17
C HIS A 12 -7.18 6.91 -10.80
N THR A 13 -7.32 6.98 -12.11
CA THR A 13 -8.48 6.39 -12.81
C THR A 13 -8.40 4.87 -12.84
N ASN A 14 -7.28 4.30 -13.26
CA ASN A 14 -7.14 2.86 -13.48
C ASN A 14 -7.07 2.05 -12.18
N LEU A 15 -6.54 2.61 -11.10
CA LEU A 15 -6.46 1.92 -9.81
C LEU A 15 -7.67 2.18 -8.91
N ARG A 16 -8.32 3.33 -9.05
CA ARG A 16 -9.50 3.65 -8.29
C ARG A 16 -10.73 2.87 -8.77
N GLN A 17 -10.90 2.74 -10.09
CA GLN A 17 -12.09 2.11 -10.66
C GLN A 17 -12.27 0.64 -10.24
N PRO A 18 -11.24 -0.22 -10.23
CA PRO A 18 -11.34 -1.58 -9.69
C PRO A 18 -11.82 -1.61 -8.23
N VAL A 19 -11.32 -0.72 -7.36
CA VAL A 19 -11.75 -0.64 -5.95
C VAL A 19 -13.23 -0.27 -5.84
N LEU A 20 -13.70 0.71 -6.62
CA LEU A 20 -15.09 1.13 -6.60
C LEU A 20 -16.02 0.04 -7.18
N ASN A 21 -15.61 -0.63 -8.24
CA ASN A 21 -16.36 -1.72 -8.84
C ASN A 21 -16.48 -2.92 -7.88
N TRP A 22 -15.38 -3.27 -7.23
CA TRP A 22 -15.35 -4.31 -6.23
C TRP A 22 -16.26 -3.99 -5.04
N ALA A 23 -16.20 -2.77 -4.52
CA ALA A 23 -17.08 -2.35 -3.45
C ALA A 23 -18.56 -2.34 -3.84
N LYS A 24 -18.88 -1.91 -5.08
CA LYS A 24 -20.23 -1.95 -5.62
C LYS A 24 -20.73 -3.40 -5.80
N LYS A 25 -19.88 -4.30 -6.28
CA LYS A 25 -20.19 -5.73 -6.45
C LYS A 25 -20.70 -6.36 -5.15
N TYR A 26 -20.10 -6.02 -4.03
CA TYR A 26 -20.44 -6.54 -2.70
C TYR A 26 -21.42 -5.66 -1.92
N GLY A 27 -21.86 -4.52 -2.47
CA GLY A 27 -22.78 -3.60 -1.78
C GLY A 27 -22.16 -2.88 -0.57
N MET A 28 -20.85 -2.64 -0.60
CA MET A 28 -20.15 -1.96 0.48
C MET A 28 -20.32 -0.45 0.42
N PHE A 29 -20.35 0.20 1.57
CA PHE A 29 -20.21 1.65 1.64
C PHE A 29 -18.74 2.02 1.48
N VAL A 30 -18.44 2.95 0.55
CA VAL A 30 -17.09 3.43 0.28
C VAL A 30 -17.05 4.94 0.35
N ARG A 31 -16.08 5.47 1.07
CA ARG A 31 -15.77 6.91 1.12
C ARG A 31 -14.29 7.13 0.85
N ARG A 32 -13.99 7.99 -0.09
CA ARG A 32 -12.62 8.45 -0.31
C ARG A 32 -12.22 9.43 0.79
N LEU A 33 -11.12 9.15 1.50
CA LEU A 33 -10.56 10.03 2.52
C LEU A 33 -9.44 10.90 1.94
N ARG A 34 -8.59 10.32 1.09
CA ARG A 34 -7.48 10.98 0.39
C ARG A 34 -7.35 10.44 -1.04
N SER A 35 -6.39 10.95 -1.80
CA SER A 35 -6.10 10.44 -3.15
C SER A 35 -5.79 8.95 -3.18
N ASP A 36 -5.14 8.45 -2.14
CA ASP A 36 -4.60 7.09 -1.97
C ASP A 36 -5.30 6.27 -0.87
N ARG A 37 -6.32 6.83 -0.19
CA ARG A 37 -6.96 6.18 0.95
C ARG A 37 -8.48 6.18 0.86
N PHE A 38 -9.06 5.01 1.08
CA PHE A 38 -10.51 4.80 1.14
C PHE A 38 -10.91 4.21 2.48
N LEU A 39 -12.03 4.67 3.01
CA LEU A 39 -12.75 4.03 4.09
C LEU A 39 -13.86 3.16 3.50
N VAL A 40 -13.93 1.92 3.95
CA VAL A 40 -14.96 0.96 3.56
C VAL A 40 -15.70 0.50 4.82
N VAL A 41 -17.03 0.51 4.76
CA VAL A 41 -17.88 -0.06 5.82
C VAL A 41 -18.72 -1.19 5.23
N LEU A 42 -18.71 -2.32 5.90
CA LEU A 42 -19.39 -3.53 5.46
C LEU A 42 -19.89 -4.36 6.65
N ASP A 43 -20.81 -5.25 6.41
CA ASP A 43 -21.34 -6.20 7.40
C ASP A 43 -20.56 -7.53 7.42
N GLU A 44 -20.84 -8.38 8.42
CA GLU A 44 -20.17 -9.68 8.58
C GLU A 44 -20.48 -10.66 7.44
N ARG A 45 -21.63 -10.54 6.76
CA ARG A 45 -21.97 -11.36 5.61
C ARG A 45 -21.04 -11.04 4.44
N ILE A 46 -20.90 -9.75 4.13
CA ILE A 46 -20.01 -9.28 3.07
C ILE A 46 -18.55 -9.64 3.41
N TYR A 47 -18.13 -9.46 4.67
CA TYR A 47 -16.80 -9.86 5.11
C TYR A 47 -16.54 -11.36 4.84
N THR A 48 -17.50 -12.23 5.15
CA THR A 48 -17.38 -13.68 4.90
C THR A 48 -17.24 -14.00 3.40
N GLU A 49 -17.98 -13.30 2.55
CA GLU A 49 -17.88 -13.45 1.09
C GLU A 49 -16.50 -13.04 0.56
N ILE A 50 -15.98 -11.91 1.04
CA ILE A 50 -14.65 -11.40 0.63
C ILE A 50 -13.53 -12.34 1.08
N VAL A 51 -13.64 -12.91 2.28
CA VAL A 51 -12.67 -13.90 2.77
C VAL A 51 -12.68 -15.16 1.92
N ARG A 52 -13.87 -15.63 1.49
CA ARG A 52 -14.00 -16.78 0.56
C ARG A 52 -13.38 -16.47 -0.80
N ASP A 53 -13.55 -15.27 -1.29
CA ASP A 53 -12.94 -14.75 -2.52
C ASP A 53 -11.42 -14.49 -2.38
N ARG A 54 -10.85 -14.70 -1.18
CA ARG A 54 -9.43 -14.47 -0.86
C ARG A 54 -8.95 -13.07 -1.21
N PHE A 55 -9.85 -12.08 -1.10
CA PHE A 55 -9.54 -10.68 -1.43
C PHE A 55 -8.99 -10.52 -2.86
N SER A 56 -9.71 -11.04 -3.86
CA SER A 56 -9.32 -11.02 -5.28
C SER A 56 -8.96 -9.62 -5.80
N ILE A 57 -9.50 -8.58 -5.19
CA ILE A 57 -9.19 -7.17 -5.49
C ILE A 57 -7.67 -6.89 -5.47
N LEU A 58 -6.87 -7.59 -4.67
CA LEU A 58 -5.43 -7.43 -4.68
C LEU A 58 -4.84 -7.79 -6.05
N ASN A 59 -5.35 -8.87 -6.67
CA ASN A 59 -4.94 -9.30 -8.00
C ASN A 59 -5.42 -8.34 -9.08
N ASP A 60 -6.65 -7.84 -8.96
CA ASP A 60 -7.23 -6.88 -9.92
C ASP A 60 -6.39 -5.59 -9.95
N ILE A 61 -5.97 -5.10 -8.79
CA ILE A 61 -5.09 -3.92 -8.69
C ILE A 61 -3.70 -4.21 -9.26
N ARG A 62 -3.12 -5.39 -9.01
CA ARG A 62 -1.82 -5.77 -9.60
C ARG A 62 -1.90 -5.78 -11.12
N THR A 63 -2.93 -6.42 -11.67
CA THR A 63 -3.15 -6.49 -13.12
C THR A 63 -3.34 -5.10 -13.72
N ALA A 64 -4.12 -4.23 -13.07
CA ALA A 64 -4.33 -2.86 -13.52
C ALA A 64 -3.04 -2.03 -13.47
N ALA A 65 -2.22 -2.20 -12.45
CA ALA A 65 -0.92 -1.52 -12.31
C ALA A 65 0.09 -2.01 -13.35
N ASP A 66 0.15 -3.32 -13.60
CA ASP A 66 1.00 -3.91 -14.64
C ASP A 66 0.61 -3.41 -16.04
N GLY A 67 -0.67 -3.19 -16.31
CA GLY A 67 -1.19 -2.66 -17.57
C GLY A 67 -0.77 -1.23 -17.90
N ILE A 68 -0.35 -0.46 -16.91
CA ILE A 68 0.13 0.93 -17.08
C ILE A 68 1.59 1.12 -16.68
N ASP A 69 2.33 0.02 -16.54
CA ASP A 69 3.76 -0.03 -16.16
C ASP A 69 4.10 0.77 -14.89
N VAL A 70 3.23 0.69 -13.88
CA VAL A 70 3.49 1.29 -12.57
C VAL A 70 3.58 0.24 -11.46
N SER A 71 4.46 0.47 -10.50
CA SER A 71 4.65 -0.43 -9.36
C SER A 71 3.79 0.03 -8.17
N ILE A 72 2.47 -0.15 -8.28
CA ILE A 72 1.51 0.20 -7.23
C ILE A 72 0.79 -1.06 -6.76
N THR A 73 0.53 -1.14 -5.46
CA THR A 73 -0.16 -2.24 -4.81
C THR A 73 -1.23 -1.72 -3.87
N LEU A 74 -2.17 -2.59 -3.50
CA LEU A 74 -3.20 -2.29 -2.52
C LEU A 74 -2.86 -2.93 -1.17
N SER A 75 -2.82 -2.11 -0.12
CA SER A 75 -2.80 -2.59 1.26
C SER A 75 -4.15 -2.35 1.90
N MET A 76 -4.65 -3.33 2.63
CA MET A 76 -5.98 -3.27 3.24
C MET A 76 -5.91 -3.68 4.71
N SER A 77 -6.84 -3.15 5.49
CA SER A 77 -7.03 -3.54 6.89
C SER A 77 -8.51 -3.70 7.22
N TYR A 78 -8.83 -4.67 8.07
CA TYR A 78 -10.18 -4.93 8.54
C TYR A 78 -10.20 -5.12 10.05
N ALA A 79 -10.98 -4.28 10.73
CA ALA A 79 -11.26 -4.40 12.17
C ALA A 79 -12.72 -4.75 12.38
N ARG A 80 -13.01 -5.70 13.27
CA ARG A 80 -14.37 -6.16 13.57
C ARG A 80 -14.50 -6.68 14.99
N GLY A 81 -15.71 -7.02 15.42
CA GLY A 81 -15.98 -7.71 16.69
C GLY A 81 -16.20 -6.81 17.89
N THR A 82 -16.37 -5.51 17.70
CA THR A 82 -16.81 -4.54 18.72
C THR A 82 -17.81 -3.55 18.14
N LYS A 83 -18.62 -2.95 19.00
CA LYS A 83 -19.54 -1.84 18.67
C LYS A 83 -18.94 -0.46 18.97
N ASP A 84 -17.73 -0.43 19.55
CA ASP A 84 -17.01 0.82 19.81
C ASP A 84 -16.31 1.25 18.52
N TYR A 85 -16.86 2.27 17.86
CA TYR A 85 -16.34 2.80 16.60
C TYR A 85 -14.97 3.48 16.74
N ARG A 86 -14.67 4.05 17.91
CA ARG A 86 -13.35 4.65 18.17
C ARG A 86 -12.28 3.56 18.24
N LEU A 87 -12.60 2.46 18.89
CA LEU A 87 -11.70 1.29 18.96
C LEU A 87 -11.53 0.64 17.58
N LEU A 88 -12.61 0.54 16.78
CA LEU A 88 -12.52 0.05 15.39
C LEU A 88 -11.63 0.95 14.54
N ASP A 89 -11.77 2.27 14.65
CA ASP A 89 -10.93 3.23 13.93
C ASP A 89 -9.45 3.09 14.29
N GLN A 90 -9.14 3.00 15.58
CA GLN A 90 -7.78 2.76 16.05
C GLN A 90 -7.24 1.43 15.50
N MET A 91 -7.99 0.35 15.68
CA MET A 91 -7.58 -0.98 15.22
C MET A 91 -7.33 -1.02 13.71
N VAL A 92 -8.17 -0.38 12.89
CA VAL A 92 -8.02 -0.42 11.43
C VAL A 92 -6.80 0.37 10.98
N ASN A 93 -6.45 1.47 11.65
CA ASN A 93 -5.24 2.24 11.36
C ASN A 93 -3.98 1.44 11.75
N ASP A 94 -3.92 0.88 12.96
CA ASP A 94 -2.81 0.04 13.41
C ASP A 94 -2.58 -1.16 12.46
N LEU A 95 -3.66 -1.81 12.03
CA LEU A 95 -3.59 -2.93 11.07
C LEU A 95 -3.11 -2.51 9.69
N LEU A 96 -3.47 -1.31 9.23
CA LEU A 96 -3.00 -0.80 7.96
C LEU A 96 -1.49 -0.54 7.98
N GLU A 97 -0.99 0.04 9.06
CA GLU A 97 0.46 0.21 9.28
C GLU A 97 1.19 -1.14 9.31
N LEU A 98 0.62 -2.15 10.00
CA LEU A 98 1.17 -3.51 9.99
C LEU A 98 1.20 -4.11 8.59
N ALA A 99 0.14 -3.95 7.78
CA ALA A 99 0.13 -4.46 6.41
C ALA A 99 1.18 -3.76 5.53
N GLN A 100 1.39 -2.46 5.72
CA GLN A 100 2.36 -1.67 4.97
C GLN A 100 3.80 -1.98 5.39
N SER A 101 4.08 -2.08 6.69
CA SER A 101 5.42 -2.40 7.22
C SER A 101 5.92 -3.78 6.81
N ARG A 102 5.01 -4.71 6.50
CA ARG A 102 5.32 -6.04 5.97
C ARG A 102 5.54 -6.09 4.45
N GLY A 103 5.69 -4.94 3.80
CA GLY A 103 5.93 -4.81 2.36
C GLY A 103 4.68 -4.50 1.54
N GLY A 104 3.53 -4.25 2.17
CA GLY A 104 2.29 -3.95 1.49
C GLY A 104 1.72 -5.13 0.68
N ASP A 105 0.81 -4.83 -0.26
CA ASP A 105 0.19 -5.82 -1.15
C ASP A 105 -0.52 -6.96 -0.41
N GLN A 106 -1.14 -6.65 0.71
CA GLN A 106 -1.76 -7.62 1.59
C GLN A 106 -2.90 -7.02 2.41
N VAL A 107 -3.66 -7.90 3.02
CA VAL A 107 -4.76 -7.57 3.93
C VAL A 107 -4.42 -8.02 5.34
N ALA A 108 -4.48 -7.11 6.30
CA ALA A 108 -4.43 -7.43 7.74
C ALA A 108 -5.84 -7.38 8.34
N VAL A 109 -6.24 -8.43 9.00
CA VAL A 109 -7.58 -8.57 9.59
C VAL A 109 -7.48 -8.88 11.07
N LYS A 110 -8.27 -8.22 11.90
CA LYS A 110 -8.36 -8.51 13.32
C LYS A 110 -9.81 -8.44 13.81
N LYS A 111 -10.26 -9.46 14.50
CA LYS A 111 -11.43 -9.39 15.36
C LYS A 111 -10.97 -8.98 16.76
N TYR A 112 -11.74 -8.11 17.41
CA TYR A 112 -11.43 -7.68 18.78
C TYR A 112 -11.24 -8.89 19.72
N GLY A 113 -10.15 -8.89 20.47
CA GLY A 113 -9.77 -10.02 21.34
C GLY A 113 -9.06 -11.19 20.64
N GLU A 114 -8.91 -11.17 19.31
CA GLU A 114 -8.21 -12.23 18.55
C GLU A 114 -6.87 -11.73 17.97
N ASN A 115 -6.04 -12.66 17.52
CA ASN A 115 -4.79 -12.36 16.83
C ASN A 115 -5.04 -11.85 15.41
N VAL A 116 -4.06 -11.08 14.87
CA VAL A 116 -4.09 -10.60 13.49
C VAL A 116 -3.93 -11.77 12.50
N LYS A 117 -4.75 -11.78 11.47
CA LYS A 117 -4.65 -12.69 10.31
C LYS A 117 -4.25 -11.89 9.08
N TYR A 118 -3.41 -12.48 8.23
CA TYR A 118 -2.95 -11.85 7.00
C TYR A 118 -3.39 -12.66 5.78
N TYR A 119 -3.74 -11.94 4.71
CA TYR A 119 -4.10 -12.52 3.41
C TYR A 119 -3.35 -11.77 2.31
N GLY A 120 -2.99 -12.47 1.25
CA GLY A 120 -2.15 -11.92 0.18
C GLY A 120 -0.67 -11.91 0.57
N GLY A 121 0.11 -11.01 -0.03
CA GLY A 121 1.55 -10.93 0.27
C GLY A 121 2.36 -12.02 -0.45
N ASN A 122 2.04 -12.34 -1.71
CA ASN A 122 2.81 -13.28 -2.52
C ASN A 122 4.12 -12.62 -2.99
N SER A 123 5.04 -12.45 -2.03
CA SER A 123 6.19 -11.54 -2.10
C SER A 123 7.41 -12.13 -2.79
N GLU A 124 7.50 -13.45 -3.05
CA GLU A 124 8.75 -14.03 -3.57
C GLU A 124 9.13 -13.54 -4.98
N ALA A 125 8.15 -13.38 -5.88
CA ALA A 125 8.43 -12.90 -7.24
C ALA A 125 8.64 -11.37 -7.28
N LYS A 126 7.89 -10.60 -6.45
CA LYS A 126 8.05 -9.14 -6.33
C LYS A 126 9.32 -8.77 -5.57
N GLU A 127 9.70 -9.52 -4.57
CA GLU A 127 10.94 -9.30 -3.81
C GLU A 127 12.17 -9.43 -4.70
N LYS A 128 12.20 -10.40 -5.64
CA LYS A 128 13.27 -10.50 -6.64
C LYS A 128 13.31 -9.31 -7.60
N ARG A 129 12.15 -8.86 -8.12
CA ARG A 129 12.07 -7.69 -9.02
C ARG A 129 12.39 -6.39 -8.29
N SER A 130 11.92 -6.22 -7.05
CA SER A 130 12.25 -5.08 -6.19
C SER A 130 13.74 -5.03 -5.88
N LYS A 131 14.36 -6.14 -5.50
CA LYS A 131 15.80 -6.22 -5.23
C LYS A 131 16.65 -5.87 -6.45
N VAL A 132 16.26 -6.28 -7.65
CA VAL A 132 16.97 -5.91 -8.90
C VAL A 132 16.81 -4.40 -9.16
N ARG A 133 15.61 -3.85 -9.06
CA ARG A 133 15.38 -2.39 -9.22
C ARG A 133 16.16 -1.58 -8.19
N VAL A 134 16.10 -1.97 -6.91
CA VAL A 134 16.86 -1.31 -5.84
C VAL A 134 18.36 -1.34 -6.12
N ARG A 135 18.91 -2.47 -6.60
CA ARG A 135 20.32 -2.56 -6.97
C ARG A 135 20.68 -1.67 -8.15
N VAL A 136 19.85 -1.63 -9.19
CA VAL A 136 20.06 -0.75 -10.35
C VAL A 136 20.00 0.71 -9.94
N MET A 137 19.02 1.11 -9.13
CA MET A 137 18.92 2.48 -8.61
C MET A 137 20.09 2.82 -7.67
N ALA A 138 20.48 1.91 -6.79
CA ALA A 138 21.63 2.12 -5.91
C ALA A 138 22.93 2.28 -6.72
N GLN A 139 23.10 1.53 -7.80
CA GLN A 139 24.24 1.67 -8.69
C GLN A 139 24.23 3.02 -9.40
N ALA A 140 23.08 3.46 -9.94
CA ALA A 140 22.95 4.76 -10.59
C ALA A 140 23.20 5.94 -9.63
N VAL A 141 22.69 5.83 -8.39
CA VAL A 141 22.96 6.81 -7.33
C VAL A 141 24.44 6.84 -6.99
N LYS A 142 25.07 5.66 -6.84
CA LYS A 142 26.53 5.56 -6.59
C LYS A 142 27.35 6.22 -7.70
N GLU A 143 27.02 5.97 -8.94
CA GLU A 143 27.69 6.57 -10.10
C GLU A 143 27.55 8.10 -10.08
N ALA A 144 26.32 8.61 -9.85
CA ALA A 144 26.08 10.05 -9.73
C ALA A 144 26.84 10.70 -8.58
N ILE A 145 26.97 10.02 -7.42
CA ILE A 145 27.76 10.48 -6.28
C ILE A 145 29.25 10.53 -6.63
N MET A 146 29.76 9.50 -7.33
CA MET A 146 31.18 9.42 -7.70
C MET A 146 31.59 10.44 -8.76
N GLU A 147 30.66 10.91 -9.58
CA GLU A 147 30.88 11.95 -10.61
C GLU A 147 30.68 13.38 -10.08
N ALA A 148 30.06 13.54 -8.91
CA ALA A 148 29.73 14.85 -8.36
C ALA A 148 30.91 15.43 -7.56
N ASP A 149 31.20 16.72 -7.79
CA ASP A 149 32.21 17.47 -7.00
C ASP A 149 31.80 17.66 -5.54
N ARG A 150 30.49 17.70 -5.28
CA ARG A 150 29.91 17.84 -3.93
C ARG A 150 28.59 17.12 -3.84
N VAL A 151 28.35 16.43 -2.73
CA VAL A 151 27.09 15.75 -2.41
C VAL A 151 26.50 16.34 -1.14
N PHE A 152 25.22 16.72 -1.19
CA PHE A 152 24.46 17.19 -0.04
C PHE A 152 23.41 16.14 0.33
N ILE A 153 23.44 15.64 1.56
CA ILE A 153 22.44 14.71 2.09
C ILE A 153 21.49 15.50 2.98
N VAL A 154 20.22 15.60 2.58
CA VAL A 154 19.20 16.41 3.27
C VAL A 154 18.03 15.52 3.66
N GLY A 155 17.69 15.50 4.94
CA GLY A 155 16.49 14.84 5.46
C GLY A 155 15.24 15.73 5.36
N HIS A 156 14.08 15.13 5.54
CA HIS A 156 12.83 15.90 5.61
C HIS A 156 12.70 16.67 6.95
N LYS A 157 11.80 17.67 6.98
CA LYS A 157 11.66 18.62 8.11
C LYS A 157 11.37 17.97 9.47
N LEU A 158 10.67 16.83 9.48
CA LEU A 158 10.36 16.04 10.69
C LEU A 158 11.12 14.71 10.62
N MET A 159 12.46 14.79 10.68
CA MET A 159 13.34 13.65 10.51
C MET A 159 13.01 12.54 11.54
N ASP A 160 12.72 11.34 11.04
CA ASP A 160 12.56 10.12 11.81
C ASP A 160 13.84 9.25 11.78
N PHE A 161 13.83 8.14 12.50
CA PHE A 161 14.98 7.24 12.55
C PHE A 161 15.29 6.59 11.19
N ASP A 162 14.29 6.38 10.34
CA ASP A 162 14.47 5.82 8.99
C ASP A 162 15.21 6.82 8.10
N CYS A 163 14.81 8.09 8.15
CA CYS A 163 15.48 9.17 7.44
C CYS A 163 16.93 9.35 7.89
N MET A 164 17.18 9.29 9.21
CA MET A 164 18.52 9.40 9.78
C MET A 164 19.39 8.19 9.40
N GLY A 165 18.84 6.98 9.47
CA GLY A 165 19.52 5.75 9.06
C GLY A 165 19.87 5.74 7.58
N ALA A 166 18.97 6.20 6.72
CA ALA A 166 19.21 6.32 5.28
C ALA A 166 20.32 7.35 4.98
N ALA A 167 20.32 8.50 5.67
CA ALA A 167 21.33 9.54 5.49
C ALA A 167 22.73 9.04 5.89
N ILE A 168 22.85 8.32 7.02
CA ILE A 168 24.11 7.70 7.46
C ILE A 168 24.56 6.60 6.52
N GLY A 169 23.64 5.82 5.97
CA GLY A 169 23.95 4.72 5.05
C GLY A 169 24.47 5.17 3.68
N VAL A 170 24.28 6.44 3.31
CA VAL A 170 24.76 7.04 2.05
C VAL A 170 26.05 7.86 2.27
N SER A 171 26.32 8.30 3.49
CA SER A 171 27.55 9.04 3.83
C SER A 171 28.77 8.13 3.93
#